data_e8ea83aa68c55e6661d981794b28dcf6
#
_entry.id   e8ea83aa68c55e6661d981794b28dcf6
#
_cell.length_a   1.000
_cell.length_b   1.000
_cell.length_c   1.000
_cell.angle_alpha   90.00
_cell.angle_beta   90.00
_cell.angle_gamma   90.00
#
_symmetry.space_group_name_H-M   'P 1'
#
loop_
_entity.id
_entity.type
_entity.pdbx_description
1 polymer ?
#
loop_
_entity_poly.entity_id
_entity_poly.type
_entity_poly.pdbx_seq_one_letter_code
_entity_poly.pdbx_strand_id
1 'polypeptide(L)'
;MAGYDPKSIERKWQEVWAGERTWEVANPGQPGFEADKPKSYVLEMLPYPSGEPHVGHLKCYAVGDAIAHFRRRHGFEVIHPMGYDAFGLPAENHAIKTGQHPRESTNAAIAEFQRQFRSWGVSIDWTRE
;
A
#
# COMPACT_ATOMS: atom_id res chain seq x y z
N MET A 1 -21.86 -20.52 20.84
CA MET A 1 -21.81 -19.41 19.86
C MET A 1 -20.35 -19.20 19.49
N ALA A 2 -20.03 -19.24 18.21
CA ALA A 2 -18.65 -18.90 17.77
C ALA A 2 -18.39 -17.43 18.12
N GLY A 3 -17.31 -17.17 18.86
CA GLY A 3 -16.92 -15.82 19.22
C GLY A 3 -16.47 -15.01 17.99
N TYR A 4 -16.40 -13.70 18.11
CA TYR A 4 -15.83 -12.82 17.09
C TYR A 4 -14.34 -13.18 16.88
N ASP A 5 -13.98 -13.56 15.66
CA ASP A 5 -12.59 -13.87 15.27
C ASP A 5 -12.12 -12.86 14.22
N PRO A 6 -11.44 -11.76 14.65
CA PRO A 6 -10.98 -10.72 13.74
C PRO A 6 -10.01 -11.26 12.69
N LYS A 7 -9.12 -12.18 13.05
CA LYS A 7 -8.07 -12.67 12.13
C LYS A 7 -8.64 -13.43 10.94
N SER A 8 -9.68 -14.22 11.13
CA SER A 8 -10.34 -14.92 10.02
C SER A 8 -11.16 -13.98 9.15
N ILE A 9 -11.83 -12.99 9.77
CA ILE A 9 -12.64 -11.99 9.07
C ILE A 9 -11.76 -11.07 8.24
N GLU A 10 -10.67 -10.57 8.80
CA GLU A 10 -9.71 -9.69 8.11
C GLU A 10 -9.10 -10.40 6.90
N ARG A 11 -8.62 -11.62 7.07
CA ARG A 11 -8.07 -12.43 5.97
C ARG A 11 -9.07 -12.63 4.85
N LYS A 12 -10.31 -13.03 5.19
CA LYS A 12 -11.39 -13.20 4.22
C LYS A 12 -11.58 -11.94 3.37
N TRP A 13 -11.68 -10.78 4.00
CA TRP A 13 -11.95 -9.54 3.28
C TRP A 13 -10.74 -9.06 2.45
N GLN A 14 -9.53 -9.27 2.93
CA GLN A 14 -8.32 -8.98 2.14
C GLN A 14 -8.25 -9.85 0.88
N GLU A 15 -8.63 -11.13 0.96
CA GLU A 15 -8.72 -12.03 -0.19
C GLU A 15 -9.82 -11.59 -1.18
N VAL A 16 -10.98 -11.17 -0.68
CA VAL A 16 -12.07 -10.62 -1.51
C VAL A 16 -11.61 -9.37 -2.24
N TRP A 17 -11.04 -8.39 -1.55
CA TRP A 17 -10.57 -7.15 -2.15
C TRP A 17 -9.47 -7.37 -3.20
N ALA A 18 -8.58 -8.31 -2.96
CA ALA A 18 -7.56 -8.68 -3.92
C ALA A 18 -8.16 -9.33 -5.18
N GLY A 19 -9.11 -10.26 -5.01
CA GLY A 19 -9.77 -10.94 -6.12
C GLY A 19 -10.67 -10.03 -6.95
N GLU A 20 -11.38 -9.11 -6.30
CA GLU A 20 -12.25 -8.12 -6.97
C GLU A 20 -11.48 -6.91 -7.51
N ARG A 21 -10.19 -6.76 -7.20
CA ARG A 21 -9.37 -5.61 -7.55
C ARG A 21 -9.98 -4.29 -7.06
N THR A 22 -10.56 -4.32 -5.85
CA THR A 22 -11.45 -3.29 -5.29
C THR A 22 -10.81 -1.88 -5.25
N TRP A 23 -9.49 -1.80 -5.10
CA TRP A 23 -8.79 -0.52 -4.95
C TRP A 23 -8.12 -0.02 -6.23
N GLU A 24 -8.17 -0.81 -7.30
CA GLU A 24 -7.56 -0.44 -8.58
C GLU A 24 -8.41 0.57 -9.35
N VAL A 25 -7.74 1.48 -10.03
CA VAL A 25 -8.37 2.58 -10.79
C VAL A 25 -7.94 2.52 -12.25
N ALA A 26 -8.94 2.57 -13.14
CA ALA A 26 -8.68 2.57 -14.58
C ALA A 26 -8.04 3.89 -15.05
N ASN A 27 -7.14 3.79 -16.04
CA ASN A 27 -6.61 4.96 -16.71
C ASN A 27 -7.59 5.51 -17.76
N PRO A 28 -7.46 6.80 -18.15
CA PRO A 28 -8.20 7.33 -19.30
C PRO A 28 -8.06 6.42 -20.53
N GLY A 29 -9.21 6.10 -21.13
CA GLY A 29 -9.27 5.21 -22.31
C GLY A 29 -9.31 3.71 -22.00
N GLN A 30 -9.21 3.31 -20.73
CA GLN A 30 -9.37 1.92 -20.30
C GLN A 30 -10.84 1.61 -19.93
N PRO A 31 -11.27 0.34 -20.07
CA PRO A 31 -12.57 -0.09 -19.55
C PRO A 31 -12.71 0.21 -18.05
N GLY A 32 -13.84 0.76 -17.64
CA GLY A 32 -14.10 1.14 -16.24
C GLY A 32 -13.65 2.56 -15.86
N PHE A 33 -13.03 3.32 -16.77
CA PHE A 33 -12.71 4.72 -16.51
C PHE A 33 -13.98 5.59 -16.53
N GLU A 34 -14.25 6.28 -15.43
CA GLU A 34 -15.40 7.17 -15.29
C GLU A 34 -14.95 8.64 -15.40
N ALA A 35 -15.03 9.20 -16.63
CA ALA A 35 -14.53 10.56 -16.93
C ALA A 35 -15.18 11.66 -16.06
N ASP A 36 -16.48 11.55 -15.84
CA ASP A 36 -17.28 12.56 -15.12
C ASP A 36 -17.16 12.47 -13.60
N LYS A 37 -16.60 11.39 -13.08
CA LYS A 37 -16.42 11.21 -11.64
C LYS A 37 -15.27 12.11 -11.14
N PRO A 38 -15.47 12.86 -10.05
CA PRO A 38 -14.39 13.69 -9.51
C PRO A 38 -13.20 12.82 -9.09
N LYS A 39 -11.98 13.31 -9.34
CA LYS A 39 -10.74 12.58 -9.08
C LYS A 39 -10.11 13.04 -7.78
N SER A 40 -9.54 12.11 -7.03
CA SER A 40 -8.74 12.39 -5.85
C SER A 40 -7.44 11.59 -5.90
N TYR A 41 -6.34 12.26 -5.62
CA TYR A 41 -5.02 11.64 -5.50
C TYR A 41 -4.60 11.71 -4.03
N VAL A 42 -4.44 10.55 -3.40
CA VAL A 42 -4.02 10.44 -2.00
C VAL A 42 -2.62 9.85 -1.99
N LEU A 43 -1.65 10.64 -1.59
CA LEU A 43 -0.25 10.25 -1.54
C LEU A 43 0.30 10.50 -0.14
N GLU A 44 0.89 9.48 0.43
CA GLU A 44 1.69 9.58 1.64
C GLU A 44 3.19 9.56 1.31
N MET A 45 3.99 9.76 2.35
CA MET A 45 5.44 9.67 2.26
C MET A 45 5.88 8.28 1.80
N LEU A 46 6.73 8.22 0.78
CA LEU A 46 7.33 6.98 0.32
C LEU A 46 8.37 6.49 1.34
N PRO A 47 8.24 5.30 1.92
CA PRO A 47 9.15 4.83 2.96
C PRO A 47 10.51 4.41 2.38
N TYR A 48 11.56 4.52 3.19
CA TYR A 48 12.85 3.90 2.92
C TYR A 48 12.75 2.38 3.13
N PRO A 49 13.05 1.54 2.15
CA PRO A 49 13.05 0.08 2.31
C PRO A 49 14.38 -0.40 2.93
N SER A 50 14.67 0.04 4.15
CA SER A 50 15.92 -0.25 4.88
C SER A 50 15.71 -1.00 6.19
N GLY A 51 14.60 -1.72 6.33
CA GLY A 51 14.22 -2.47 7.52
C GLY A 51 12.78 -2.92 7.44
N GLU A 52 12.15 -3.11 8.61
CA GLU A 52 10.74 -3.47 8.70
C GLU A 52 9.86 -2.24 8.96
N PRO A 53 8.60 -2.24 8.50
CA PRO A 53 7.63 -1.22 8.87
C PRO A 53 7.44 -1.19 10.40
N HIS A 54 7.25 -0.01 10.93
CA HIS A 54 7.02 0.22 12.36
C HIS A 54 5.74 1.05 12.58
N VAL A 55 5.37 1.24 13.84
CA VAL A 55 4.15 1.95 14.24
C VAL A 55 4.03 3.37 13.66
N GLY A 56 5.16 4.03 13.40
CA GLY A 56 5.18 5.34 12.73
C GLY A 56 4.69 5.25 11.27
N HIS A 57 5.07 4.20 10.56
CA HIS A 57 4.53 3.90 9.22
C HIS A 57 3.03 3.63 9.30
N LEU A 58 2.60 2.76 10.22
CA LEU A 58 1.17 2.47 10.40
C LEU A 58 0.35 3.75 10.64
N LYS A 59 0.83 4.66 11.49
CA LYS A 59 0.17 5.93 11.74
C LYS A 59 0.02 6.77 10.48
N CYS A 60 1.10 6.90 9.69
CA CYS A 60 1.10 7.67 8.45
C CYS A 60 0.07 7.11 7.46
N TYR A 61 0.17 5.84 7.14
CA TYR A 61 -0.66 5.20 6.12
C TYR A 61 -2.11 4.98 6.56
N ALA A 62 -2.38 4.79 7.85
CA ALA A 62 -3.75 4.71 8.36
C ALA A 62 -4.52 6.04 8.20
N VAL A 63 -3.83 7.17 8.34
CA VAL A 63 -4.45 8.51 8.12
C VAL A 63 -4.77 8.72 6.64
N GLY A 64 -3.83 8.44 5.74
CA GLY A 64 -4.05 8.53 4.30
C GLY A 64 -5.14 7.57 3.83
N ASP A 65 -5.14 6.35 4.33
CA ASP A 65 -6.17 5.37 4.02
C ASP A 65 -7.56 5.81 4.47
N ALA A 66 -7.68 6.40 5.66
CA ALA A 66 -8.94 6.99 6.13
C ALA A 66 -9.44 8.10 5.18
N ILE A 67 -8.55 8.95 4.66
CA ILE A 67 -8.86 9.98 3.67
C ILE A 67 -9.30 9.34 2.35
N ALA A 68 -8.60 8.30 1.89
CA ALA A 68 -8.94 7.58 0.66
C ALA A 68 -10.34 6.96 0.75
N HIS A 69 -10.65 6.28 1.85
CA HIS A 69 -11.98 5.72 2.11
C HIS A 69 -13.06 6.79 2.19
N PHE A 70 -12.79 7.90 2.87
CA PHE A 70 -13.72 9.03 2.94
C PHE A 70 -14.04 9.55 1.54
N ARG A 71 -13.03 9.80 0.71
CA ARG A 71 -13.21 10.29 -0.66
C ARG A 71 -14.00 9.31 -1.53
N ARG A 72 -13.67 8.02 -1.50
CA ARG A 72 -14.42 6.99 -2.26
C ARG A 72 -15.91 6.98 -1.87
N ARG A 73 -16.22 7.08 -0.58
CA ARG A 73 -17.62 7.13 -0.09
C ARG A 73 -18.37 8.41 -0.44
N HIS A 74 -17.65 9.47 -0.80
CA HIS A 74 -18.21 10.72 -1.32
C HIS A 74 -18.23 10.79 -2.85
N GLY A 75 -18.07 9.65 -3.54
CA GLY A 75 -18.21 9.56 -4.98
C GLY A 75 -16.99 9.93 -5.79
N PHE A 76 -15.82 10.10 -5.16
CA PHE A 76 -14.56 10.31 -5.89
C PHE A 76 -13.99 8.99 -6.43
N GLU A 77 -13.39 9.04 -7.59
CA GLU A 77 -12.43 8.04 -8.02
C GLU A 77 -11.08 8.38 -7.41
N VAL A 78 -10.52 7.45 -6.63
CA VAL A 78 -9.37 7.74 -5.78
C VAL A 78 -8.17 6.91 -6.22
N ILE A 79 -7.12 7.58 -6.70
CA ILE A 79 -5.80 6.99 -6.85
C ILE A 79 -5.10 7.06 -5.49
N HIS A 80 -4.76 5.90 -4.94
CA HIS A 80 -4.02 5.75 -3.69
C HIS A 80 -2.81 4.83 -3.96
N PRO A 81 -1.70 5.39 -4.50
CA PRO A 81 -0.54 4.61 -4.92
C PRO A 81 0.38 4.31 -3.75
N MET A 82 1.34 3.43 -3.98
CA MET A 82 2.48 3.19 -3.11
C MET A 82 3.78 3.29 -3.93
N GLY A 83 4.87 3.52 -3.26
CA GLY A 83 6.21 3.47 -3.80
C GLY A 83 7.22 3.47 -2.65
N TYR A 84 8.51 3.45 -2.99
CA TYR A 84 9.58 3.40 -2.01
C TYR A 84 10.69 4.38 -2.39
N ASP A 85 11.23 5.09 -1.40
CA ASP A 85 12.48 5.83 -1.57
C ASP A 85 13.66 4.84 -1.46
N ALA A 86 13.89 4.14 -2.57
CA ALA A 86 14.72 2.94 -2.60
C ALA A 86 16.22 3.21 -2.81
N PHE A 87 16.61 4.46 -3.07
CA PHE A 87 17.99 4.84 -3.36
C PHE A 87 18.58 5.73 -2.27
N GLY A 88 19.90 5.66 -2.09
CA GLY A 88 20.64 6.52 -1.19
C GLY A 88 21.36 5.81 -0.06
N LEU A 89 21.98 6.59 0.81
CA LEU A 89 22.84 6.14 1.90
C LEU A 89 22.23 5.07 2.84
N PRO A 90 20.95 5.10 3.20
CA PRO A 90 20.39 4.06 4.06
C PRO A 90 20.48 2.66 3.46
N ALA A 91 20.16 2.51 2.17
CA ALA A 91 20.25 1.22 1.48
C ALA A 91 21.70 0.78 1.28
N GLU A 92 22.60 1.71 0.91
CA GLU A 92 24.01 1.45 0.72
C GLU A 92 24.70 1.07 2.04
N ASN A 93 24.44 1.79 3.10
CA ASN A 93 24.99 1.50 4.44
C ASN A 93 24.52 0.14 4.97
N HIS A 94 23.26 -0.22 4.68
CA HIS A 94 22.73 -1.53 5.03
C HIS A 94 23.47 -2.63 4.26
N ALA A 95 23.67 -2.45 2.95
CA ALA A 95 24.41 -3.38 2.11
C ALA A 95 25.86 -3.58 2.58
N ILE A 96 26.56 -2.50 2.93
CA ILE A 96 27.91 -2.55 3.47
C ILE A 96 27.96 -3.36 4.77
N LYS A 97 27.01 -3.13 5.69
CA LYS A 97 26.95 -3.83 6.98
C LYS A 97 26.63 -5.32 6.85
N THR A 98 25.79 -5.67 5.89
CA THR A 98 25.31 -7.06 5.70
C THR A 98 26.12 -7.86 4.69
N GLY A 99 26.96 -7.19 3.89
CA GLY A 99 27.68 -7.81 2.77
C GLY A 99 26.79 -8.25 1.60
N GLN A 100 25.54 -7.79 1.57
CA GLN A 100 24.58 -8.08 0.50
C GLN A 100 24.59 -6.97 -0.55
N HIS A 101 24.24 -7.32 -1.80
CA HIS A 101 24.09 -6.33 -2.85
C HIS A 101 22.89 -5.41 -2.54
N PRO A 102 23.01 -4.06 -2.67
CA PRO A 102 21.94 -3.13 -2.31
C PRO A 102 20.57 -3.46 -2.93
N ARG A 103 20.54 -3.88 -4.20
CA ARG A 103 19.30 -4.30 -4.87
C ARG A 103 18.60 -5.46 -4.18
N GLU A 104 19.35 -6.46 -3.74
CA GLU A 104 18.79 -7.68 -3.13
C GLU A 104 18.17 -7.35 -1.76
N SER A 105 18.91 -6.62 -0.93
CA SER A 105 18.41 -6.19 0.38
C SER A 105 17.21 -5.26 0.27
N THR A 106 17.24 -4.33 -0.69
CA THR A 106 16.14 -3.40 -0.94
C THR A 106 14.88 -4.15 -1.42
N ASN A 107 15.01 -5.06 -2.39
CA ASN A 107 13.88 -5.84 -2.88
C ASN A 107 13.28 -6.74 -1.78
N ALA A 108 14.11 -7.33 -0.94
CA ALA A 108 13.64 -8.11 0.20
C ALA A 108 12.87 -7.26 1.21
N ALA A 109 13.35 -6.06 1.50
CA ALA A 109 12.66 -5.11 2.38
C ALA A 109 11.33 -4.64 1.76
N ILE A 110 11.29 -4.32 0.46
CA ILE A 110 10.04 -3.96 -0.25
C ILE A 110 9.01 -5.09 -0.14
N ALA A 111 9.40 -6.33 -0.40
CA ALA A 111 8.50 -7.47 -0.28
C ALA A 111 7.92 -7.61 1.14
N GLU A 112 8.71 -7.35 2.17
CA GLU A 112 8.24 -7.37 3.56
C GLU A 112 7.30 -6.20 3.86
N PHE A 113 7.58 -4.97 3.37
CA PHE A 113 6.66 -3.84 3.44
C PHE A 113 5.32 -4.15 2.79
N GLN A 114 5.32 -4.67 1.56
CA GLN A 114 4.10 -5.08 0.85
C GLN A 114 3.29 -6.08 1.67
N ARG A 115 3.95 -7.11 2.19
CA ARG A 115 3.30 -8.14 2.99
C ARG A 115 2.61 -7.54 4.23
N GLN A 116 3.30 -6.66 4.95
CA GLN A 116 2.75 -6.04 6.16
C GLN A 116 1.63 -5.05 5.82
N PHE A 117 1.81 -4.19 4.83
CA PHE A 117 0.77 -3.22 4.41
C PHE A 117 -0.51 -3.91 3.94
N ARG A 118 -0.38 -5.02 3.21
CA ARG A 118 -1.55 -5.84 2.85
C ARG A 118 -2.23 -6.42 4.09
N SER A 119 -1.47 -6.85 5.09
CA SER A 119 -2.02 -7.38 6.34
C SER A 119 -2.73 -6.30 7.18
N TRP A 120 -2.36 -5.02 7.04
CA TRP A 120 -3.07 -3.90 7.68
C TRP A 120 -4.39 -3.55 6.97
N GLY A 121 -4.60 -4.07 5.77
CA GLY A 121 -5.82 -3.85 5.00
C GLY A 121 -5.94 -2.46 4.40
N VAL A 122 -4.83 -1.74 4.23
CA VAL A 122 -4.82 -0.41 3.58
C VAL A 122 -5.25 -0.51 2.10
N SER A 123 -6.06 0.45 1.67
CA SER A 123 -6.72 0.45 0.36
C SER A 123 -5.82 1.04 -0.74
N ILE A 124 -4.62 0.47 -0.89
CA ILE A 124 -3.64 0.87 -1.89
C ILE A 124 -3.93 0.20 -3.23
N ASP A 125 -3.83 0.97 -4.30
CA ASP A 125 -3.78 0.45 -5.67
C ASP A 125 -2.35 -0.05 -5.96
N TRP A 126 -2.12 -1.32 -5.73
CA TRP A 126 -0.82 -1.98 -5.93
C TRP A 126 -0.37 -2.07 -7.39
N THR A 127 -1.22 -1.71 -8.35
CA THR A 127 -0.83 -1.59 -9.76
C THR A 127 -0.09 -0.28 -10.05
N ARG A 128 -0.06 0.61 -9.06
CA ARG A 128 0.57 1.93 -9.09
C ARG A 128 1.83 2.00 -8.20
N GLU A 129 2.49 0.89 -7.99
CA GLU A 129 3.73 0.79 -7.24
C GLU A 129 4.97 1.06 -8.12
#